data_a374b8268c5e670698010f1e2a49b16e
#
_entry.id   a374b8268c5e670698010f1e2a49b16e
#
_cell.length_a   1.000
_cell.length_b   1.000
_cell.length_c   1.000
_cell.angle_alpha   90.00
_cell.angle_beta   90.00
_cell.angle_gamma   90.00
#
_symmetry.space_group_name_H-M   'P 1'
#
loop_
_entity.id
_entity.type
_entity.pdbx_description
1 polymer ?
#
loop_
_entity_poly.entity_id
_entity_poly.type
_entity_poly.pdbx_seq_one_letter_code
_entity_poly.pdbx_strand_id
1 'polypeptide(L)'
;MKILVLNGSPRLDGNTRTALNAITKGINESCTEALIEIYDISEHKLSCCINCDGCKSNGGNCVLPDETADIINKMYEADGIIFGSPVYWWGVSAQLKMVIDKMYSKGEQFKKQQKKIGLVIVGGDELSASQYRMISEQMECICEYLGWDLIFSYPISAYEKNDLLNNRDELIKLNDLWGKSIV
;
A
#
# COMPACT_ATOMS: atom_id res chain seq x y z
N MET A 1 -15.85 -1.38 -8.78
CA MET A 1 -14.95 -1.30 -7.61
C MET A 1 -13.70 -0.55 -8.00
N LYS A 2 -13.34 0.50 -7.23
CA LYS A 2 -12.08 1.25 -7.43
C LYS A 2 -10.99 0.69 -6.51
N ILE A 3 -9.83 0.35 -7.05
CA ILE A 3 -8.69 -0.16 -6.29
C ILE A 3 -7.49 0.74 -6.54
N LEU A 4 -6.93 1.28 -5.46
CA LEU A 4 -5.70 2.05 -5.49
C LEU A 4 -4.53 1.16 -5.04
N VAL A 5 -3.50 1.08 -5.85
CA VAL A 5 -2.28 0.33 -5.55
C VAL A 5 -1.14 1.31 -5.31
N LEU A 6 -0.64 1.36 -4.09
CA LEU A 6 0.41 2.28 -3.67
C LEU A 6 1.78 1.59 -3.74
N ASN A 7 2.61 1.95 -4.69
CA ASN A 7 3.97 1.48 -4.76
C ASN A 7 4.90 2.38 -3.93
N GLY A 8 5.27 1.92 -2.75
CA GLY A 8 6.21 2.58 -1.86
C GLY A 8 7.69 2.37 -2.21
N SER A 9 7.98 1.55 -3.22
CA SER A 9 9.36 1.34 -3.64
C SER A 9 9.89 2.52 -4.45
N PRO A 10 11.11 3.03 -4.16
CA PRO A 10 11.76 4.00 -5.04
C PRO A 10 12.29 3.37 -6.35
N ARG A 11 12.29 2.03 -6.44
CA ARG A 11 12.66 1.30 -7.66
C ARG A 11 11.40 0.92 -8.42
N LEU A 12 11.16 1.58 -9.55
CA LEU A 12 9.95 1.35 -10.36
C LEU A 12 9.91 -0.02 -11.05
N ASP A 13 11.05 -0.68 -11.17
CA ASP A 13 11.23 -2.00 -11.81
C ASP A 13 11.75 -3.06 -10.81
N GLY A 14 11.57 -2.84 -9.51
CA GLY A 14 11.99 -3.75 -8.44
C GLY A 14 10.95 -4.83 -8.10
N ASN A 15 11.33 -5.72 -7.16
CA ASN A 15 10.47 -6.84 -6.72
C ASN A 15 9.12 -6.38 -6.16
N THR A 16 9.05 -5.25 -5.44
CA THR A 16 7.78 -4.69 -4.95
C THR A 16 6.84 -4.37 -6.11
N ARG A 17 7.33 -3.69 -7.16
CA ARG A 17 6.51 -3.39 -8.34
C ARG A 17 6.09 -4.65 -9.09
N THR A 18 6.99 -5.62 -9.20
CA THR A 18 6.69 -6.93 -9.80
C THR A 18 5.56 -7.64 -9.05
N ALA A 19 5.59 -7.64 -7.71
CA ALA A 19 4.53 -8.23 -6.89
C ALA A 19 3.18 -7.52 -7.12
N LEU A 20 3.18 -6.19 -7.08
CA LEU A 20 1.98 -5.38 -7.31
C LEU A 20 1.39 -5.61 -8.70
N ASN A 21 2.23 -5.72 -9.74
CA ASN A 21 1.79 -6.03 -11.09
C ASN A 21 1.15 -7.42 -11.20
N ALA A 22 1.68 -8.43 -10.49
CA ALA A 22 1.09 -9.77 -10.48
C ALA A 22 -0.31 -9.75 -9.81
N ILE A 23 -0.47 -9.06 -8.70
CA ILE A 23 -1.76 -8.92 -8.02
C ILE A 23 -2.77 -8.16 -8.89
N THR A 24 -2.36 -7.03 -9.49
CA THR A 24 -3.26 -6.25 -10.36
C THR A 24 -3.70 -7.03 -11.60
N LYS A 25 -2.81 -7.87 -12.15
CA LYS A 25 -3.17 -8.79 -13.22
C LYS A 25 -4.28 -9.75 -12.77
N GLY A 26 -4.13 -10.39 -11.60
CA GLY A 26 -5.13 -11.31 -11.06
C GLY A 26 -6.47 -10.65 -10.76
N ILE A 27 -6.44 -9.41 -10.26
CA ILE A 27 -7.69 -8.64 -10.06
C ILE A 27 -8.40 -8.41 -11.40
N ASN A 28 -7.68 -7.99 -12.44
CA ASN A 28 -8.26 -7.77 -13.77
C ASN A 28 -8.82 -9.05 -14.40
N GLU A 29 -8.19 -10.21 -14.13
CA GLU A 29 -8.66 -11.52 -14.60
C GLU A 29 -9.91 -12.00 -13.86
N SER A 30 -10.04 -11.67 -12.56
CA SER A 30 -11.17 -12.10 -11.73
C SER A 30 -12.33 -11.10 -11.65
N CYS A 31 -12.07 -9.81 -11.88
CA CYS A 31 -13.04 -8.73 -11.82
C CYS A 31 -12.80 -7.72 -12.96
N THR A 32 -13.38 -8.00 -14.12
CA THR A 32 -13.20 -7.17 -15.34
C THR A 32 -13.73 -5.73 -15.21
N GLU A 33 -14.59 -5.46 -14.23
CA GLU A 33 -15.14 -4.13 -13.97
C GLU A 33 -14.34 -3.35 -12.88
N ALA A 34 -13.24 -3.91 -12.38
CA ALA A 34 -12.39 -3.21 -11.42
C ALA A 34 -11.62 -2.08 -12.12
N LEU A 35 -11.70 -0.89 -11.56
CA LEU A 35 -10.88 0.25 -11.96
C LEU A 35 -9.65 0.28 -11.07
N ILE A 36 -8.50 -0.09 -11.62
CA ILE A 36 -7.23 -0.18 -10.88
C ILE A 36 -6.33 0.98 -11.28
N GLU A 37 -5.86 1.71 -10.28
CA GLU A 37 -4.84 2.74 -10.45
C GLU A 37 -3.59 2.34 -9.65
N ILE A 38 -2.42 2.31 -10.31
CA ILE A 38 -1.14 2.14 -9.62
C ILE A 38 -0.51 3.52 -9.45
N TYR A 39 -0.19 3.87 -8.21
CA TYR A 39 0.43 5.13 -7.84
C TYR A 39 1.86 4.88 -7.36
N ASP A 40 2.83 5.31 -8.16
CA ASP A 40 4.25 5.22 -7.84
C ASP A 40 4.66 6.41 -6.97
N ILE A 41 4.66 6.23 -5.67
CA ILE A 41 4.87 7.31 -4.69
C ILE A 41 6.18 8.07 -4.94
N SER A 42 7.23 7.38 -5.42
CA SER A 42 8.53 8.00 -5.69
C SER A 42 8.54 8.98 -6.86
N GLU A 43 7.54 8.97 -7.73
CA GLU A 43 7.40 9.91 -8.86
C GLU A 43 6.70 11.21 -8.48
N HIS A 44 6.23 11.31 -7.22
CA HIS A 44 5.45 12.44 -6.74
C HIS A 44 6.20 13.24 -5.66
N LYS A 45 5.94 14.53 -5.64
CA LYS A 45 6.54 15.43 -4.65
C LYS A 45 5.71 15.40 -3.36
N LEU A 46 6.17 14.62 -2.41
CA LEU A 46 5.60 14.54 -1.08
C LEU A 46 6.59 15.08 -0.05
N SER A 47 6.09 15.68 1.01
CA SER A 47 6.84 16.10 2.18
C SER A 47 6.33 15.43 3.45
N CYS A 48 7.15 15.36 4.49
CA CYS A 48 6.72 14.84 5.77
C CYS A 48 5.59 15.65 6.38
N CYS A 49 4.72 15.01 7.15
CA CYS A 49 3.76 15.73 7.99
C CYS A 49 4.51 16.56 9.04
N ILE A 50 4.19 17.83 9.16
CA ILE A 50 4.77 18.76 10.15
C ILE A 50 3.86 19.02 11.34
N ASN A 51 2.77 18.25 11.46
CA ASN A 51 1.80 18.37 12.55
C ASN A 51 1.23 19.77 12.76
N CYS A 52 0.98 20.51 11.67
CA CYS A 52 0.50 21.90 11.72
C CYS A 52 -1.01 22.02 11.91
N ASP A 53 -1.76 20.92 11.89
CA ASP A 53 -3.23 20.84 11.96
C ASP A 53 -4.01 21.66 10.91
N GLY A 54 -3.35 22.27 9.93
CA GLY A 54 -3.98 23.03 8.86
C GLY A 54 -5.04 22.23 8.09
N CYS A 55 -4.89 20.93 7.98
CA CYS A 55 -5.87 20.05 7.35
C CYS A 55 -7.22 20.03 8.08
N LYS A 56 -7.26 20.26 9.39
CA LYS A 56 -8.51 20.26 10.19
C LYS A 56 -9.44 21.40 9.80
N SER A 57 -8.88 22.54 9.40
CA SER A 57 -9.64 23.70 8.90
C SER A 57 -9.79 23.73 7.37
N ASN A 58 -9.19 22.77 6.65
CA ASN A 58 -9.18 22.69 5.19
C ASN A 58 -9.94 21.44 4.64
N GLY A 59 -11.02 21.05 5.30
CA GLY A 59 -11.86 19.94 4.84
C GLY A 59 -11.15 18.58 4.76
N GLY A 60 -10.07 18.39 5.54
CA GLY A 60 -9.26 17.19 5.53
C GLY A 60 -8.18 17.16 4.43
N ASN A 61 -7.94 18.24 3.71
CA ASN A 61 -6.87 18.32 2.73
C ASN A 61 -5.61 18.91 3.37
N CYS A 62 -4.46 18.30 3.09
CA CYS A 62 -3.17 18.85 3.53
C CYS A 62 -2.97 20.26 2.94
N VAL A 63 -2.46 21.17 3.76
CA VAL A 63 -2.20 22.58 3.34
C VAL A 63 -0.78 22.77 2.81
N LEU A 64 0.09 21.76 2.92
CA LEU A 64 1.43 21.84 2.35
C LEU A 64 1.35 21.86 0.82
N PRO A 65 2.22 22.65 0.16
CA PRO A 65 2.21 22.79 -1.30
C PRO A 65 2.89 21.59 -2.00
N ASP A 66 2.33 20.39 -1.79
CA ASP A 66 2.80 19.15 -2.37
C ASP A 66 1.62 18.29 -2.89
N GLU A 67 1.91 17.11 -3.46
CA GLU A 67 0.89 16.25 -4.05
C GLU A 67 0.18 15.35 -3.02
N THR A 68 0.37 15.60 -1.71
CA THR A 68 -0.26 14.80 -0.66
C THR A 68 -1.78 14.80 -0.73
N ALA A 69 -2.38 15.98 -0.98
CA ALA A 69 -3.83 16.07 -1.04
C ALA A 69 -4.42 15.18 -2.15
N ASP A 70 -3.72 15.04 -3.27
CA ASP A 70 -4.13 14.18 -4.38
C ASP A 70 -4.14 12.70 -3.98
N ILE A 71 -3.03 12.18 -3.46
CA ILE A 71 -2.95 10.76 -3.07
C ILE A 71 -3.93 10.42 -1.94
N ILE A 72 -4.12 11.30 -0.94
CA ILE A 72 -5.06 11.07 0.14
C ILE A 72 -6.51 11.12 -0.36
N ASN A 73 -6.82 11.96 -1.35
CA ASN A 73 -8.14 11.97 -2.00
C ASN A 73 -8.38 10.69 -2.81
N LYS A 74 -7.39 10.20 -3.56
CA LYS A 74 -7.48 8.91 -4.25
C LYS A 74 -7.71 7.75 -3.27
N MET A 75 -7.01 7.76 -2.13
CA MET A 75 -7.25 6.79 -1.05
C MET A 75 -8.68 6.89 -0.51
N TYR A 76 -9.22 8.10 -0.37
CA TYR A 76 -10.58 8.31 0.09
C TYR A 76 -11.63 7.77 -0.89
N GLU A 77 -11.40 7.92 -2.19
CA GLU A 77 -12.32 7.47 -3.25
C GLU A 77 -12.25 5.96 -3.54
N ALA A 78 -11.16 5.30 -3.15
CA ALA A 78 -10.96 3.89 -3.41
C ALA A 78 -11.83 3.01 -2.48
N ASP A 79 -12.37 1.91 -3.02
CA ASP A 79 -13.04 0.85 -2.26
C ASP A 79 -12.01 -0.10 -1.63
N GLY A 80 -10.90 -0.32 -2.31
CA GLY A 80 -9.78 -1.15 -1.86
C GLY A 80 -8.44 -0.43 -2.05
N ILE A 81 -7.49 -0.69 -1.14
CA ILE A 81 -6.13 -0.14 -1.21
C ILE A 81 -5.13 -1.26 -1.02
N ILE A 82 -4.14 -1.34 -1.91
CA ILE A 82 -3.02 -2.27 -1.77
C ILE A 82 -1.76 -1.47 -1.52
N PHE A 83 -1.16 -1.68 -0.35
CA PHE A 83 0.11 -1.08 0.03
C PHE A 83 1.25 -2.02 -0.33
N GLY A 84 2.20 -1.58 -1.13
CA GLY A 84 3.42 -2.31 -1.45
C GLY A 84 4.65 -1.57 -0.93
N SER A 85 5.50 -2.25 -0.17
CA SER A 85 6.71 -1.65 0.38
C SER A 85 7.91 -2.61 0.35
N PRO A 86 9.10 -2.13 -0.01
CA PRO A 86 10.31 -2.82 0.41
C PRO A 86 10.48 -2.67 1.93
N VAL A 87 11.21 -3.61 2.55
CA VAL A 87 11.64 -3.48 3.94
C VAL A 87 12.88 -2.60 4.01
N TYR A 88 12.78 -1.47 4.68
CA TYR A 88 13.91 -0.61 4.99
C TYR A 88 14.02 -0.42 6.51
N TRP A 89 15.11 -0.92 7.10
CA TRP A 89 15.36 -0.80 8.54
C TRP A 89 14.15 -1.23 9.39
N TRP A 90 13.68 -2.46 9.18
CA TRP A 90 12.54 -3.07 9.88
C TRP A 90 11.19 -2.36 9.71
N GLY A 91 11.08 -1.42 8.79
CA GLY A 91 9.87 -0.67 8.52
C GLY A 91 9.54 -0.59 7.03
N VAL A 92 8.42 0.05 6.74
CA VAL A 92 8.07 0.44 5.37
C VAL A 92 9.05 1.51 4.87
N SER A 93 9.14 1.70 3.56
CA SER A 93 9.95 2.77 2.97
C SER A 93 9.53 4.15 3.48
N ALA A 94 10.46 5.10 3.50
CA ALA A 94 10.17 6.50 3.86
C ALA A 94 9.08 7.10 2.96
N GLN A 95 9.06 6.75 1.68
CA GLN A 95 8.06 7.19 0.71
C GLN A 95 6.66 6.77 1.15
N LEU A 96 6.47 5.49 1.46
CA LEU A 96 5.17 4.99 1.93
C LEU A 96 4.82 5.55 3.31
N LYS A 97 5.80 5.70 4.20
CA LYS A 97 5.57 6.27 5.54
C LYS A 97 5.07 7.71 5.47
N MET A 98 5.57 8.53 4.54
CA MET A 98 5.04 9.88 4.34
C MET A 98 3.55 9.88 4.00
N VAL A 99 3.10 8.94 3.17
CA VAL A 99 1.66 8.80 2.85
C VAL A 99 0.87 8.37 4.08
N ILE A 100 1.34 7.34 4.80
CA ILE A 100 0.70 6.83 6.02
C ILE A 100 0.55 7.95 7.06
N ASP A 101 1.59 8.74 7.32
CA ASP A 101 1.54 9.84 8.28
C ASP A 101 0.51 10.91 7.88
N LYS A 102 0.36 11.15 6.58
CA LYS A 102 -0.58 12.15 6.07
C LYS A 102 -2.03 11.66 5.96
N MET A 103 -2.30 10.36 6.15
CA MET A 103 -3.66 9.84 6.35
C MET A 103 -4.36 10.54 7.54
N TYR A 104 -3.58 11.08 8.48
CA TYR A 104 -4.08 11.92 9.56
C TYR A 104 -5.01 13.03 9.07
N SER A 105 -4.76 13.59 7.90
CA SER A 105 -5.55 14.71 7.35
C SER A 105 -7.04 14.36 7.19
N LYS A 106 -7.35 13.12 6.78
CA LYS A 106 -8.72 12.61 6.59
C LYS A 106 -9.11 11.50 7.58
N GLY A 107 -8.39 11.33 8.68
CA GLY A 107 -8.61 10.21 9.61
C GLY A 107 -10.06 10.04 10.05
N GLU A 108 -10.74 11.12 10.43
CA GLU A 108 -12.16 11.07 10.83
C GLU A 108 -13.13 10.76 9.68
N GLN A 109 -12.72 11.04 8.44
CA GLN A 109 -13.51 10.70 7.26
C GLN A 109 -13.26 9.23 6.87
N PHE A 110 -12.03 8.74 6.98
CA PHE A 110 -11.66 7.35 6.74
C PHE A 110 -12.38 6.38 7.70
N LYS A 111 -12.54 6.74 8.98
CA LYS A 111 -13.30 5.95 9.97
C LYS A 111 -14.78 5.73 9.60
N LYS A 112 -15.32 6.53 8.68
CA LYS A 112 -16.71 6.41 8.22
C LYS A 112 -16.84 5.53 6.98
N GLN A 113 -15.76 4.94 6.52
CA GLN A 113 -15.71 4.12 5.32
C GLN A 113 -15.25 2.71 5.63
N GLN A 114 -15.83 1.75 4.94
CA GLN A 114 -15.35 0.37 4.90
C GLN A 114 -14.39 0.24 3.70
N LYS A 115 -13.18 -0.26 3.92
CA LYS A 115 -12.20 -0.50 2.85
C LYS A 115 -11.56 -1.86 2.99
N LYS A 116 -11.26 -2.49 1.85
CA LYS A 116 -10.46 -3.71 1.79
C LYS A 116 -9.00 -3.34 1.61
N ILE A 117 -8.14 -3.82 2.49
CA ILE A 117 -6.72 -3.47 2.51
C ILE A 117 -5.88 -4.71 2.23
N GLY A 118 -4.96 -4.58 1.27
CA GLY A 118 -3.89 -5.53 1.04
C GLY A 118 -2.55 -4.92 1.42
N LEU A 119 -1.64 -5.75 1.94
CA LEU A 119 -0.27 -5.36 2.22
C LEU A 119 0.71 -6.33 1.58
N VAL A 120 1.66 -5.82 0.82
CA VAL A 120 2.79 -6.58 0.25
C VAL A 120 4.09 -6.03 0.81
N ILE A 121 4.89 -6.92 1.40
CA ILE A 121 6.15 -6.57 2.06
C ILE A 121 7.27 -7.34 1.37
N VAL A 122 8.24 -6.65 0.79
CA VAL A 122 9.38 -7.29 0.11
C VAL A 122 10.66 -7.00 0.87
N GLY A 123 11.30 -8.05 1.37
CA GLY A 123 12.58 -7.95 2.10
C GLY A 123 13.58 -8.98 1.60
N GLY A 124 14.85 -8.83 2.02
CA GLY A 124 15.92 -9.74 1.66
C GLY A 124 16.13 -10.90 2.63
N ASP A 125 15.53 -10.84 3.83
CA ASP A 125 15.71 -11.86 4.85
C ASP A 125 14.71 -13.02 4.70
N GLU A 126 14.91 -14.07 5.50
CA GLU A 126 13.96 -15.19 5.60
C GLU A 126 12.59 -14.70 6.12
N LEU A 127 11.51 -15.35 5.67
CA LEU A 127 10.13 -14.96 6.04
C LEU A 127 9.84 -15.02 7.54
N SER A 128 10.63 -15.77 8.32
CA SER A 128 10.58 -15.83 9.78
C SER A 128 11.15 -14.57 10.47
N ALA A 129 11.83 -13.70 9.74
CA ALA A 129 12.46 -12.50 10.30
C ALA A 129 11.43 -11.52 10.86
N SER A 130 11.75 -10.89 11.99
CA SER A 130 10.83 -10.00 12.72
C SER A 130 10.34 -8.78 11.92
N GLN A 131 11.11 -8.35 10.94
CA GLN A 131 10.76 -7.20 10.09
C GLN A 131 9.40 -7.35 9.40
N TYR A 132 9.07 -8.53 8.91
CA TYR A 132 7.78 -8.76 8.24
C TYR A 132 6.62 -8.67 9.23
N ARG A 133 6.78 -9.30 10.41
CA ARG A 133 5.79 -9.25 11.47
C ARG A 133 5.55 -7.81 11.96
N MET A 134 6.63 -7.05 12.19
CA MET A 134 6.51 -5.66 12.65
C MET A 134 5.75 -4.77 11.68
N ILE A 135 5.98 -4.92 10.36
CA ILE A 135 5.27 -4.15 9.34
C ILE A 135 3.81 -4.61 9.21
N SER A 136 3.55 -5.92 9.32
CA SER A 136 2.19 -6.45 9.32
C SER A 136 1.39 -5.93 10.50
N GLU A 137 1.94 -6.02 11.72
CA GLU A 137 1.32 -5.51 12.95
C GLU A 137 1.04 -3.99 12.87
N GLN A 138 1.95 -3.21 12.26
CA GLN A 138 1.69 -1.78 12.03
C GLN A 138 0.44 -1.57 11.18
N MET A 139 0.29 -2.32 10.08
CA MET A 139 -0.87 -2.19 9.20
C MET A 139 -2.15 -2.70 9.86
N GLU A 140 -2.07 -3.80 10.61
CA GLU A 140 -3.18 -4.32 11.42
C GLU A 140 -3.71 -3.26 12.39
N CYS A 141 -2.83 -2.61 13.15
CA CYS A 141 -3.20 -1.51 14.06
C CYS A 141 -3.84 -0.33 13.34
N ILE A 142 -3.34 0.03 12.14
CA ILE A 142 -3.93 1.11 11.33
C ILE A 142 -5.34 0.71 10.85
N CYS A 143 -5.50 -0.50 10.35
CA CYS A 143 -6.79 -1.01 9.89
C CYS A 143 -7.81 -1.09 11.02
N GLU A 144 -7.41 -1.62 12.18
CA GLU A 144 -8.24 -1.67 13.37
C GLU A 144 -8.69 -0.27 13.81
N TYR A 145 -7.76 0.70 13.89
CA TYR A 145 -8.06 2.08 14.26
C TYR A 145 -9.04 2.77 13.31
N LEU A 146 -8.97 2.45 12.01
CA LEU A 146 -9.84 3.05 10.97
C LEU A 146 -11.13 2.25 10.73
N GLY A 147 -11.25 1.04 11.25
CA GLY A 147 -12.36 0.12 10.97
C GLY A 147 -12.28 -0.48 9.55
N TRP A 148 -11.08 -0.63 9.00
CA TRP A 148 -10.83 -1.20 7.69
C TRP A 148 -10.54 -2.69 7.78
N ASP A 149 -10.80 -3.43 6.71
CA ASP A 149 -10.59 -4.88 6.63
C ASP A 149 -9.25 -5.20 5.97
N LEU A 150 -8.26 -5.67 6.76
CA LEU A 150 -6.99 -6.17 6.23
C LEU A 150 -7.20 -7.59 5.69
N ILE A 151 -7.47 -7.69 4.38
CA ILE A 151 -7.79 -8.97 3.73
C ILE A 151 -6.55 -9.84 3.49
N PHE A 152 -5.39 -9.25 3.38
CA PHE A 152 -4.10 -9.99 3.39
C PHE A 152 -2.92 -9.11 3.80
N SER A 153 -1.94 -9.75 4.44
CA SER A 153 -0.58 -9.26 4.61
C SER A 153 0.38 -10.31 4.06
N TYR A 154 1.10 -9.97 2.99
CA TYR A 154 1.88 -10.94 2.22
C TYR A 154 3.37 -10.58 2.19
N PRO A 155 4.20 -11.23 3.00
CA PRO A 155 5.64 -11.07 2.98
C PRO A 155 6.29 -11.87 1.85
N ILE A 156 7.31 -11.29 1.24
CA ILE A 156 8.10 -11.89 0.15
C ILE A 156 9.58 -11.75 0.50
N SER A 157 10.31 -12.86 0.42
CA SER A 157 11.77 -12.87 0.50
C SER A 157 12.35 -12.77 -0.90
N ALA A 158 12.95 -11.63 -1.24
CA ALA A 158 13.57 -11.36 -2.53
C ALA A 158 14.69 -10.32 -2.36
N TYR A 159 15.94 -10.75 -2.48
CA TYR A 159 17.12 -9.92 -2.23
C TYR A 159 17.59 -9.22 -3.50
N GLU A 160 17.82 -9.97 -4.59
CA GLU A 160 18.30 -9.44 -5.86
C GLU A 160 17.15 -8.83 -6.69
N LYS A 161 17.48 -7.91 -7.57
CA LYS A 161 16.51 -7.10 -8.32
C LYS A 161 15.42 -7.90 -9.05
N ASN A 162 15.69 -9.05 -9.57
CA ASN A 162 14.73 -9.82 -10.39
C ASN A 162 14.35 -11.17 -9.75
N ASP A 163 14.61 -11.36 -8.46
CA ASP A 163 14.32 -12.62 -7.78
C ASP A 163 12.86 -13.01 -7.93
N LEU A 164 11.95 -12.05 -7.69
CA LEU A 164 10.53 -12.33 -7.82
C LEU A 164 10.09 -12.52 -9.28
N LEU A 165 10.67 -11.79 -10.21
CA LEU A 165 10.35 -11.95 -11.64
C LEU A 165 10.70 -13.35 -12.15
N ASN A 166 11.74 -13.96 -11.58
CA ASN A 166 12.21 -15.30 -11.92
C ASN A 166 11.49 -16.40 -11.10
N ASN A 167 10.68 -16.04 -10.10
CA ASN A 167 9.95 -16.99 -9.26
C ASN A 167 8.50 -17.14 -9.75
N ARG A 168 8.30 -18.03 -10.73
CA ARG A 168 6.99 -18.23 -11.36
C ARG A 168 5.91 -18.70 -10.38
N ASP A 169 6.26 -19.57 -9.44
CA ASP A 169 5.29 -20.09 -8.47
C ASP A 169 4.79 -19.00 -7.53
N GLU A 170 5.67 -18.09 -7.14
CA GLU A 170 5.30 -16.95 -6.31
C GLU A 170 4.43 -15.95 -7.07
N LEU A 171 4.72 -15.71 -8.35
CA LEU A 171 3.88 -14.86 -9.20
C LEU A 171 2.46 -15.41 -9.38
N ILE A 172 2.29 -16.74 -9.46
CA ILE A 172 0.97 -17.39 -9.53
C ILE A 172 0.21 -17.17 -8.21
N LYS A 173 0.86 -17.34 -7.06
CA LYS A 173 0.22 -17.09 -5.74
C LYS A 173 -0.24 -15.64 -5.60
N LEU A 174 0.60 -14.69 -6.02
CA LEU A 174 0.28 -13.25 -5.99
C LEU A 174 -0.89 -12.90 -6.91
N ASN A 175 -0.95 -13.51 -8.09
CA ASN A 175 -2.06 -13.32 -9.03
C ASN A 175 -3.40 -13.74 -8.40
N ASP A 176 -3.43 -14.84 -7.65
CA ASP A 176 -4.64 -15.36 -7.01
C ASP A 176 -5.01 -14.65 -5.70
N LEU A 177 -4.13 -13.82 -5.15
CA LEU A 177 -4.19 -13.37 -3.77
C LEU A 177 -5.44 -12.55 -3.46
N TRP A 178 -5.76 -11.57 -4.27
CA TRP A 178 -6.93 -10.70 -4.06
C TRP A 178 -8.25 -11.50 -4.17
N GLY A 179 -8.40 -12.31 -5.21
CA GLY A 179 -9.61 -13.11 -5.44
C GLY A 179 -9.90 -14.08 -4.29
N LYS A 180 -8.89 -14.75 -3.75
CA LYS A 180 -9.03 -15.67 -2.62
C LYS A 180 -9.36 -14.98 -1.30
N SER A 181 -9.02 -13.70 -1.17
CA SER A 181 -9.19 -12.94 0.07
C SER A 181 -10.55 -12.23 0.19
N ILE A 182 -11.35 -12.21 -0.88
CA ILE A 182 -12.66 -11.55 -0.89
C ILE A 182 -13.85 -12.54 -0.96
N VAL A 183 -13.56 -13.84 -1.05
CA VAL A 183 -14.53 -14.93 -0.93
C VAL A 183 -14.66 -15.31 0.53
#